data_b18ff9e5d90c61b1a1e4f4444ec33762
#
_entry.id   b18ff9e5d90c61b1a1e4f4444ec33762
#
_cell.length_a   1.000
_cell.length_b   1.000
_cell.length_c   1.000
_cell.angle_alpha   90.00
_cell.angle_beta   90.00
_cell.angle_gamma   90.00
#
_symmetry.space_group_name_H-M   'P 1'
#
loop_
_entity.id
_entity.type
_entity.pdbx_description
1 polymer ?
#
loop_
_entity_poly.entity_id
_entity_poly.type
_entity_poly.pdbx_seq_one_letter_code
_entity_poly.pdbx_strand_id
1 'polypeptide(L)'
;MDVKEGRTVKGVHFNDLKDAGDIVELAKKYSVAGADELVFLDITASNDNRSTHLSWVERVATAVDIPFTVGGGIAREADVEALLKKGADKISVNSAALSEPDLIDRLAYHFGKQCIVVAIDARYEKEEWCVYSKGGRLRTERELYTWALEVGERGAGEILFTSMDHDGTNRGFACEAIARLSGLVNVPVIASGGAGKLADFNEVFTKGKADAALAAGVFHYGRLTVGQVKAYLRQNGITVRG
;
A
#
# COMPACT_ATOMS: atom_id res chain seq x y z
N MET A 1 5.33 -2.51 -4.95
CA MET A 1 6.56 -3.29 -5.24
C MET A 1 7.27 -3.54 -3.92
N ASP A 2 7.48 -4.82 -3.59
CA ASP A 2 8.25 -5.19 -2.41
C ASP A 2 9.73 -5.00 -2.70
N VAL A 3 10.44 -4.31 -1.81
CA VAL A 3 11.85 -3.96 -1.98
C VAL A 3 12.69 -4.69 -0.93
N LYS A 4 13.79 -5.28 -1.36
CA LYS A 4 14.84 -5.82 -0.50
C LYS A 4 16.20 -5.39 -1.03
N GLU A 5 16.98 -4.70 -0.18
CA GLU A 5 18.33 -4.22 -0.55
C GLU A 5 18.36 -3.44 -1.89
N GLY A 6 17.31 -2.61 -2.14
CA GLY A 6 17.21 -1.80 -3.35
C GLY A 6 16.83 -2.57 -4.63
N ARG A 7 16.45 -3.83 -4.53
CA ARG A 7 15.91 -4.63 -5.64
C ARG A 7 14.44 -4.96 -5.40
N THR A 8 13.66 -5.03 -6.46
CA THR A 8 12.28 -5.50 -6.36
C THR A 8 12.28 -7.01 -6.19
N VAL A 9 11.52 -7.46 -5.19
CA VAL A 9 11.33 -8.89 -4.92
C VAL A 9 9.84 -9.22 -4.92
N LYS A 10 9.51 -10.48 -5.12
CA LYS A 10 8.16 -11.00 -4.98
C LYS A 10 8.18 -12.35 -4.31
N GLY A 11 7.38 -12.50 -3.27
CA GLY A 11 7.16 -13.76 -2.56
C GLY A 11 5.68 -14.13 -2.53
N VAL A 12 5.40 -15.35 -2.09
CA VAL A 12 4.06 -15.81 -1.71
C VAL A 12 4.00 -15.78 -0.19
N HIS A 13 3.00 -15.10 0.38
CA HIS A 13 2.85 -14.91 1.83
C HIS A 13 4.13 -14.39 2.51
N PHE A 14 4.85 -13.45 1.86
CA PHE A 14 6.14 -12.89 2.34
C PHE A 14 7.29 -13.88 2.46
N ASN A 15 7.14 -15.11 1.96
CA ASN A 15 8.18 -16.15 1.92
C ASN A 15 8.64 -16.42 0.48
N ASP A 16 9.76 -17.13 0.33
CA ASP A 16 10.33 -17.52 -0.97
C ASP A 16 10.49 -16.36 -1.95
N LEU A 17 11.15 -15.28 -1.48
CA LEU A 17 11.36 -14.06 -2.25
C LEU A 17 12.19 -14.36 -3.50
N LYS A 18 11.60 -14.10 -4.68
CA LYS A 18 12.28 -14.14 -5.97
C LYS A 18 12.59 -12.73 -6.41
N ASP A 19 13.77 -12.52 -6.96
CA ASP A 19 14.15 -11.25 -7.59
C ASP A 19 13.24 -10.99 -8.79
N ALA A 20 12.60 -9.83 -8.81
CA ALA A 20 11.72 -9.38 -9.88
C ALA A 20 12.39 -8.34 -10.81
N GLY A 21 13.61 -7.91 -10.49
CA GLY A 21 14.40 -7.01 -11.31
C GLY A 21 14.80 -5.69 -10.66
N ASP A 22 15.44 -4.81 -11.45
CA ASP A 22 15.82 -3.47 -11.00
C ASP A 22 14.59 -2.61 -10.71
N ILE A 23 14.61 -1.93 -9.58
CA ILE A 23 13.48 -1.14 -9.07
C ILE A 23 13.12 0.02 -10.01
N VAL A 24 14.12 0.67 -10.62
CA VAL A 24 13.92 1.82 -11.51
C VAL A 24 13.34 1.39 -12.86
N GLU A 25 13.82 0.29 -13.41
CA GLU A 25 13.30 -0.26 -14.68
C GLU A 25 11.84 -0.71 -14.53
N LEU A 26 11.50 -1.33 -13.41
CA LEU A 26 10.11 -1.70 -13.12
C LEU A 26 9.22 -0.48 -12.88
N ALA A 27 9.72 0.54 -12.19
CA ALA A 27 9.00 1.79 -11.98
C ALA A 27 8.66 2.45 -13.32
N LYS A 28 9.65 2.60 -14.22
CA LYS A 28 9.44 3.11 -15.59
C LYS A 28 8.41 2.28 -16.35
N LYS A 29 8.56 0.96 -16.31
CA LYS A 29 7.64 0.04 -16.99
C LYS A 29 6.20 0.27 -16.57
N TYR A 30 5.93 0.40 -15.27
CA TYR A 30 4.56 0.61 -14.77
C TYR A 30 4.06 2.02 -15.01
N SER A 31 4.91 3.04 -14.92
CA SER A 31 4.56 4.41 -15.30
C SER A 31 4.13 4.47 -16.78
N VAL A 32 4.92 3.93 -17.69
CA VAL A 32 4.59 3.86 -19.14
C VAL A 32 3.34 3.00 -19.40
N ALA A 33 3.12 1.95 -18.59
CA ALA A 33 1.92 1.12 -18.69
C ALA A 33 0.64 1.80 -18.20
N GLY A 34 0.74 3.03 -17.68
CA GLY A 34 -0.39 3.85 -17.24
C GLY A 34 -0.82 3.61 -15.79
N ALA A 35 0.08 3.16 -14.91
CA ALA A 35 -0.19 3.17 -13.47
C ALA A 35 -0.42 4.61 -13.00
N ASP A 36 -1.35 4.81 -12.10
CA ASP A 36 -1.65 6.14 -11.56
C ASP A 36 -0.67 6.55 -10.48
N GLU A 37 -0.25 5.58 -9.66
CA GLU A 37 0.70 5.73 -8.56
C GLU A 37 1.50 4.44 -8.36
N LEU A 38 2.67 4.54 -7.74
CA LEU A 38 3.48 3.40 -7.35
C LEU A 38 3.64 3.34 -5.83
N VAL A 39 3.70 2.13 -5.29
CA VAL A 39 4.00 1.92 -3.87
C VAL A 39 5.21 1.00 -3.75
N PHE A 40 6.20 1.44 -3.00
CA PHE A 40 7.42 0.70 -2.69
C PHE A 40 7.46 0.40 -1.19
N LEU A 41 7.52 -0.86 -0.84
CA LEU A 41 7.58 -1.31 0.55
C LEU A 41 8.91 -2.02 0.81
N ASP A 42 9.80 -1.42 1.59
CA ASP A 42 11.00 -2.11 2.07
C ASP A 42 10.61 -3.12 3.16
N ILE A 43 10.42 -4.37 2.73
CA ILE A 43 9.89 -5.45 3.57
C ILE A 43 10.88 -5.99 4.60
N THR A 44 12.15 -5.59 4.52
CA THR A 44 13.21 -6.02 5.46
C THR A 44 13.54 -4.95 6.49
N ALA A 45 13.30 -3.69 6.19
CA ALA A 45 13.69 -2.57 7.04
C ALA A 45 13.10 -2.64 8.46
N SER A 46 11.82 -2.94 8.59
CA SER A 46 11.15 -3.07 9.91
C SER A 46 11.63 -4.25 10.74
N ASN A 47 12.13 -5.32 10.10
CA ASN A 47 12.68 -6.48 10.81
C ASN A 47 14.10 -6.22 11.29
N ASP A 48 14.90 -5.56 10.45
CA ASP A 48 16.32 -5.33 10.67
C ASP A 48 16.56 -4.08 11.53
N ASN A 49 15.48 -3.41 12.00
CA ASN A 49 15.53 -2.12 12.72
C ASN A 49 16.40 -1.08 11.99
N ARG A 50 16.33 -1.05 10.66
CA ARG A 50 17.04 -0.08 9.82
C ARG A 50 16.08 0.84 9.08
N SER A 51 16.57 2.02 8.75
CA SER A 51 15.84 2.94 7.87
C SER A 51 15.89 2.45 6.41
N THR A 52 14.89 2.85 5.61
CA THR A 52 14.86 2.61 4.17
C THR A 52 16.11 3.18 3.48
N HIS A 53 16.66 2.45 2.53
CA HIS A 53 17.81 2.93 1.75
C HIS A 53 17.41 4.08 0.82
N LEU A 54 17.89 5.28 1.08
CA LEU A 54 17.53 6.49 0.35
C LEU A 54 18.04 6.53 -1.10
N SER A 55 19.08 5.78 -1.41
CA SER A 55 19.74 5.84 -2.73
C SER A 55 18.86 5.41 -3.91
N TRP A 56 17.95 4.45 -3.71
CA TRP A 56 17.05 4.03 -4.76
C TRP A 56 15.84 4.97 -4.91
N VAL A 57 15.44 5.66 -3.83
CA VAL A 57 14.32 6.62 -3.85
C VAL A 57 14.60 7.75 -4.84
N GLU A 58 15.78 8.36 -4.74
CA GLU A 58 16.22 9.43 -5.65
C GLU A 58 16.30 8.97 -7.12
N ARG A 59 16.78 7.74 -7.35
CA ARG A 59 16.81 7.14 -8.71
C ARG A 59 15.41 6.94 -9.27
N VAL A 60 14.46 6.52 -8.46
CA VAL A 60 13.05 6.37 -8.88
C VAL A 60 12.45 7.74 -9.15
N ALA A 61 12.62 8.72 -8.26
CA ALA A 61 12.09 10.07 -8.40
C ALA A 61 12.52 10.77 -9.70
N THR A 62 13.75 10.48 -10.17
CA THR A 62 14.24 11.02 -11.45
C THR A 62 13.78 10.23 -12.68
N ALA A 63 13.14 9.10 -12.49
CA ALA A 63 12.85 8.14 -13.54
C ALA A 63 11.37 8.01 -13.91
N VAL A 64 10.46 8.51 -13.05
CA VAL A 64 9.00 8.43 -13.25
C VAL A 64 8.34 9.78 -13.03
N ASP A 65 7.23 10.02 -13.76
CA ASP A 65 6.45 11.26 -13.69
C ASP A 65 5.13 11.07 -12.92
N ILE A 66 4.91 9.90 -12.35
CA ILE A 66 3.73 9.59 -11.54
C ILE A 66 4.10 9.56 -10.06
N PRO A 67 3.17 9.94 -9.16
CA PRO A 67 3.43 9.92 -7.72
C PRO A 67 3.83 8.54 -7.22
N PHE A 68 4.67 8.52 -6.20
CA PHE A 68 5.00 7.27 -5.53
C PHE A 68 5.10 7.40 -4.01
N THR A 69 4.67 6.32 -3.37
CA THR A 69 4.71 6.14 -1.91
C THR A 69 5.86 5.24 -1.52
N VAL A 70 6.59 5.58 -0.47
CA VAL A 70 7.64 4.75 0.13
C VAL A 70 7.23 4.31 1.53
N GLY A 71 7.32 3.03 1.81
CA GLY A 71 7.05 2.44 3.13
C GLY A 71 8.11 1.43 3.55
N GLY A 72 8.05 1.03 4.81
CA GLY A 72 8.98 0.09 5.43
C GLY A 72 10.09 0.79 6.22
N GLY A 73 10.28 0.41 7.49
CA GLY A 73 11.34 0.92 8.35
C GLY A 73 11.22 2.39 8.77
N ILE A 74 10.11 3.05 8.48
CA ILE A 74 9.86 4.45 8.85
C ILE A 74 9.35 4.49 10.29
N ALA A 75 10.11 5.11 11.19
CA ALA A 75 9.79 5.16 12.61
C ALA A 75 9.86 6.57 13.21
N ARG A 76 10.45 7.54 12.53
CA ARG A 76 10.67 8.89 13.04
C ARG A 76 10.44 9.94 11.96
N GLU A 77 10.17 11.16 12.39
CA GLU A 77 10.00 12.32 11.52
C GLU A 77 11.23 12.56 10.61
N ALA A 78 12.42 12.34 11.12
CA ALA A 78 13.67 12.46 10.33
C ALA A 78 13.74 11.46 9.16
N ASP A 79 13.17 10.26 9.31
CA ASP A 79 13.10 9.27 8.24
C ASP A 79 12.17 9.77 7.13
N VAL A 80 11.03 10.36 7.50
CA VAL A 80 10.06 10.96 6.57
C VAL A 80 10.66 12.15 5.83
N GLU A 81 11.28 13.07 6.55
CA GLU A 81 11.94 14.24 5.97
C GLU A 81 12.99 13.83 4.93
N ALA A 82 13.79 12.82 5.25
CA ALA A 82 14.82 12.32 4.33
C ALA A 82 14.21 11.72 3.05
N LEU A 83 13.11 10.96 3.16
CA LEU A 83 12.44 10.35 2.02
C LEU A 83 11.77 11.39 1.11
N LEU A 84 11.05 12.35 1.69
CA LEU A 84 10.41 13.44 0.94
C LEU A 84 11.46 14.33 0.25
N LYS A 85 12.58 14.65 0.91
CA LYS A 85 13.72 15.37 0.29
C LYS A 85 14.35 14.60 -0.88
N LYS A 86 14.24 13.28 -0.90
CA LYS A 86 14.72 12.42 -2.00
C LYS A 86 13.69 12.23 -3.10
N GLY A 87 12.53 12.88 -3.00
CA GLY A 87 11.53 12.95 -4.05
C GLY A 87 10.39 11.95 -3.92
N ALA A 88 10.24 11.26 -2.78
CA ALA A 88 9.00 10.53 -2.51
C ALA A 88 7.85 11.52 -2.33
N ASP A 89 6.68 11.23 -2.91
CA ASP A 89 5.49 12.07 -2.77
C ASP A 89 4.72 11.77 -1.49
N LYS A 90 4.70 10.50 -1.09
CA LYS A 90 4.03 10.01 0.11
C LYS A 90 4.90 9.02 0.85
N ILE A 91 4.65 8.87 2.14
CA ILE A 91 5.26 7.84 2.98
C ILE A 91 4.18 6.94 3.58
N SER A 92 4.52 5.68 3.80
CA SER A 92 3.62 4.73 4.43
C SER A 92 4.18 4.19 5.74
N VAL A 93 3.42 4.36 6.81
CA VAL A 93 3.73 3.85 8.15
C VAL A 93 2.74 2.75 8.55
N ASN A 94 3.21 1.75 9.29
CA ASN A 94 2.40 0.69 9.89
C ASN A 94 2.88 0.43 11.33
N SER A 95 3.89 -0.39 11.53
CA SER A 95 4.33 -0.87 12.86
C SER A 95 4.69 0.26 13.83
N ALA A 96 5.30 1.33 13.34
CA ALA A 96 5.65 2.49 14.17
C ALA A 96 4.38 3.22 14.64
N ALA A 97 3.41 3.42 13.76
CA ALA A 97 2.12 4.04 14.09
C ALA A 97 1.32 3.19 15.08
N LEU A 98 1.38 1.85 14.97
CA LEU A 98 0.73 0.94 15.92
C LEU A 98 1.38 1.00 17.32
N SER A 99 2.70 1.19 17.38
CA SER A 99 3.45 1.28 18.64
C SER A 99 3.33 2.67 19.28
N GLU A 100 3.28 3.71 18.48
CA GLU A 100 3.21 5.10 18.89
C GLU A 100 2.22 5.86 18.00
N PRO A 101 0.91 5.82 18.29
CA PRO A 101 -0.12 6.45 17.45
C PRO A 101 0.07 7.95 17.24
N ASP A 102 0.60 8.66 18.23
CA ASP A 102 0.90 10.10 18.18
C ASP A 102 1.95 10.45 17.09
N LEU A 103 2.66 9.45 16.55
CA LEU A 103 3.51 9.65 15.38
C LEU A 103 2.70 10.16 14.20
N ILE A 104 1.46 9.67 14.01
CA ILE A 104 0.59 10.10 12.88
C ILE A 104 0.30 11.59 13.00
N ASP A 105 -0.05 12.06 14.22
CA ASP A 105 -0.35 13.48 14.47
C ASP A 105 0.86 14.37 14.15
N ARG A 106 2.05 13.98 14.62
CA ARG A 106 3.29 14.71 14.36
C ARG A 106 3.65 14.75 12.88
N LEU A 107 3.53 13.61 12.19
CA LEU A 107 3.82 13.53 10.75
C LEU A 107 2.83 14.39 9.96
N ALA A 108 1.54 14.32 10.27
CA ALA A 108 0.51 15.12 9.62
C ALA A 108 0.71 16.63 9.85
N TYR A 109 1.13 17.01 11.05
CA TYR A 109 1.42 18.40 11.41
C TYR A 109 2.64 18.96 10.66
N HIS A 110 3.75 18.20 10.59
CA HIS A 110 5.01 18.68 10.01
C HIS A 110 5.05 18.60 8.48
N PHE A 111 4.45 17.56 7.88
CA PHE A 111 4.57 17.28 6.45
C PHE A 111 3.25 17.44 5.68
N GLY A 112 2.13 17.60 6.39
CA GLY A 112 0.79 17.64 5.80
C GLY A 112 0.19 16.24 5.62
N LYS A 113 -1.12 16.11 5.89
CA LYS A 113 -1.85 14.83 5.82
C LYS A 113 -1.67 14.12 4.47
N GLN A 114 -1.66 14.90 3.36
CA GLN A 114 -1.59 14.36 1.99
C GLN A 114 -0.35 13.50 1.72
N CYS A 115 0.70 13.65 2.55
CA CYS A 115 1.92 12.84 2.44
C CYS A 115 1.87 11.56 3.27
N ILE A 116 0.85 11.38 4.13
CA ILE A 116 0.83 10.32 5.14
C ILE A 116 -0.16 9.24 4.77
N VAL A 117 0.35 8.08 4.42
CA VAL A 117 -0.43 6.85 4.22
C VAL A 117 -0.24 5.96 5.44
N VAL A 118 -1.33 5.54 6.07
CA VAL A 118 -1.24 4.52 7.13
C VAL A 118 -1.62 3.17 6.54
N ALA A 119 -0.65 2.24 6.52
CA ALA A 119 -0.89 0.88 6.11
C ALA A 119 -1.46 0.06 7.27
N ILE A 120 -2.52 -0.69 6.99
CA ILE A 120 -3.18 -1.58 7.94
C ILE A 120 -3.24 -2.98 7.34
N ASP A 121 -2.43 -3.89 7.86
CA ASP A 121 -2.52 -5.30 7.55
C ASP A 121 -3.48 -5.94 8.55
N ALA A 122 -4.54 -6.61 8.09
CA ALA A 122 -5.44 -7.29 9.02
C ALA A 122 -5.89 -8.65 8.48
N ARG A 123 -6.26 -9.53 9.42
CA ARG A 123 -6.79 -10.87 9.19
C ARG A 123 -8.12 -11.03 9.91
N TYR A 124 -9.04 -11.77 9.27
CA TYR A 124 -10.32 -12.10 9.89
C TYR A 124 -10.18 -13.35 10.75
N GLU A 125 -10.32 -13.15 12.07
CA GLU A 125 -10.16 -14.20 13.08
C GLU A 125 -11.24 -14.09 14.14
N LYS A 126 -11.87 -15.21 14.50
CA LYS A 126 -12.89 -15.25 15.58
C LYS A 126 -13.95 -14.15 15.45
N GLU A 127 -14.48 -13.99 14.24
CA GLU A 127 -15.54 -13.04 13.88
C GLU A 127 -15.15 -11.56 13.92
N GLU A 128 -13.85 -11.22 14.02
CA GLU A 128 -13.35 -9.87 13.99
C GLU A 128 -12.11 -9.71 13.08
N TRP A 129 -11.85 -8.50 12.62
CA TRP A 129 -10.66 -8.16 11.86
C TRP A 129 -9.54 -7.70 12.79
N CYS A 130 -8.55 -8.56 13.01
CA CYS A 130 -7.40 -8.29 13.86
C CYS A 130 -6.28 -7.62 13.08
N VAL A 131 -5.74 -6.51 13.58
CA VAL A 131 -4.62 -5.79 12.98
C VAL A 131 -3.29 -6.44 13.33
N TYR A 132 -2.40 -6.46 12.34
CA TYR A 132 -1.07 -7.04 12.45
C TYR A 132 0.02 -5.99 12.22
N SER A 133 1.14 -6.18 12.89
CA SER A 133 2.37 -5.40 12.72
C SER A 133 3.50 -6.26 12.16
N LYS A 134 4.68 -5.64 11.91
CA LYS A 134 5.90 -6.29 11.42
C LYS A 134 5.70 -7.12 10.16
N GLY A 135 4.98 -6.55 9.17
CA GLY A 135 4.68 -7.24 7.92
C GLY A 135 3.83 -8.49 8.12
N GLY A 136 2.79 -8.39 8.93
CA GLY A 136 1.83 -9.48 9.17
C GLY A 136 2.30 -10.58 10.13
N ARG A 137 3.42 -10.38 10.85
CA ARG A 137 4.01 -11.41 11.72
C ARG A 137 3.56 -11.33 13.17
N LEU A 138 3.19 -10.15 13.64
CA LEU A 138 2.81 -9.94 15.03
C LEU A 138 1.37 -9.44 15.10
N ARG A 139 0.46 -10.28 15.63
CA ARG A 139 -0.90 -9.90 15.95
C ARG A 139 -0.89 -8.82 17.02
N THR A 140 -1.72 -7.80 16.88
CA THR A 140 -1.96 -6.78 17.90
C THR A 140 -3.31 -7.01 18.58
N GLU A 141 -3.63 -6.21 19.59
CA GLU A 141 -4.94 -6.20 20.22
C GLU A 141 -5.91 -5.21 19.55
N ARG A 142 -5.51 -4.59 18.44
CA ARG A 142 -6.32 -3.61 17.74
C ARG A 142 -7.24 -4.28 16.73
N GLU A 143 -8.47 -3.80 16.67
CA GLU A 143 -9.46 -4.15 15.67
C GLU A 143 -9.38 -3.16 14.50
N LEU A 144 -9.58 -3.65 13.27
CA LEU A 144 -9.41 -2.90 12.02
C LEU A 144 -10.19 -1.58 11.99
N TYR A 145 -11.49 -1.64 12.27
CA TYR A 145 -12.37 -0.48 12.08
C TYR A 145 -12.14 0.58 13.15
N THR A 146 -11.91 0.16 14.38
CA THR A 146 -11.56 1.05 15.50
C THR A 146 -10.22 1.74 15.23
N TRP A 147 -9.22 0.97 14.76
CA TRP A 147 -7.91 1.53 14.42
C TRP A 147 -7.98 2.48 13.23
N ALA A 148 -8.75 2.14 12.20
CA ALA A 148 -8.89 2.99 11.02
C ALA A 148 -9.58 4.34 11.34
N LEU A 149 -10.57 4.37 12.22
CA LEU A 149 -11.17 5.60 12.72
C LEU A 149 -10.13 6.46 13.45
N GLU A 150 -9.39 5.87 14.39
CA GLU A 150 -8.32 6.56 15.12
C GLU A 150 -7.28 7.14 14.17
N VAL A 151 -6.85 6.36 13.17
CA VAL A 151 -5.88 6.78 12.15
C VAL A 151 -6.37 7.99 11.35
N GLY A 152 -7.64 7.98 10.93
CA GLY A 152 -8.25 9.10 10.22
C GLY A 152 -8.33 10.37 11.07
N GLU A 153 -8.73 10.24 12.34
CA GLU A 153 -8.82 11.35 13.30
C GLU A 153 -7.45 11.98 13.60
N ARG A 154 -6.38 11.16 13.67
CA ARG A 154 -5.01 11.60 13.90
C ARG A 154 -4.37 12.30 12.68
N GLY A 155 -5.01 12.27 11.52
CA GLY A 155 -4.57 13.02 10.36
C GLY A 155 -3.85 12.22 9.29
N ALA A 156 -4.08 10.92 9.19
CA ALA A 156 -3.72 10.19 7.97
C ALA A 156 -4.41 10.81 6.76
N GLY A 157 -3.69 10.88 5.64
CA GLY A 157 -4.23 11.34 4.37
C GLY A 157 -4.90 10.20 3.59
N GLU A 158 -4.39 8.97 3.75
CA GLU A 158 -4.92 7.77 3.10
C GLU A 158 -4.74 6.55 4.00
N ILE A 159 -5.60 5.54 3.83
CA ILE A 159 -5.47 4.24 4.47
C ILE A 159 -5.19 3.19 3.38
N LEU A 160 -4.07 2.47 3.49
CA LEU A 160 -3.76 1.31 2.66
C LEU A 160 -4.14 0.04 3.44
N PHE A 161 -5.31 -0.52 3.15
CA PHE A 161 -5.78 -1.74 3.80
C PHE A 161 -5.39 -2.99 3.01
N THR A 162 -4.61 -3.87 3.63
CA THR A 162 -4.27 -5.19 3.07
C THR A 162 -5.00 -6.30 3.84
N SER A 163 -5.89 -7.01 3.14
CA SER A 163 -6.45 -8.24 3.66
C SER A 163 -5.43 -9.37 3.55
N MET A 164 -4.90 -9.84 4.69
CA MET A 164 -3.91 -10.92 4.73
C MET A 164 -4.49 -12.27 4.27
N ASP A 165 -5.81 -12.47 4.46
CA ASP A 165 -6.50 -13.69 4.03
C ASP A 165 -6.66 -13.77 2.52
N HIS A 166 -6.67 -12.63 1.85
CA HIS A 166 -6.84 -12.53 0.39
C HIS A 166 -5.49 -12.37 -0.33
N ASP A 167 -4.44 -11.85 0.36
CA ASP A 167 -3.17 -11.57 -0.28
C ASP A 167 -2.53 -12.83 -0.89
N GLY A 168 -2.14 -12.72 -2.16
CA GLY A 168 -1.57 -13.80 -2.95
C GLY A 168 -2.55 -14.88 -3.41
N THR A 169 -3.82 -14.87 -2.98
CA THR A 169 -4.81 -15.91 -3.32
C THR A 169 -5.39 -15.82 -4.72
N ASN A 170 -5.38 -14.63 -5.32
CA ASN A 170 -6.04 -14.32 -6.61
C ASN A 170 -7.56 -14.60 -6.62
N ARG A 171 -8.23 -14.49 -5.46
CA ARG A 171 -9.67 -14.78 -5.29
C ARG A 171 -10.55 -13.54 -5.19
N GLY A 172 -9.98 -12.35 -5.42
CA GLY A 172 -10.64 -11.07 -5.28
C GLY A 172 -10.31 -10.40 -3.94
N PHE A 173 -10.63 -9.10 -3.87
CA PHE A 173 -10.42 -8.28 -2.68
C PHE A 173 -11.45 -8.58 -1.59
N ALA A 174 -11.16 -8.20 -0.35
CA ALA A 174 -12.09 -8.30 0.79
C ALA A 174 -13.19 -7.23 0.71
N CYS A 175 -14.03 -7.26 -0.33
CA CYS A 175 -14.96 -6.17 -0.66
C CYS A 175 -15.90 -5.78 0.48
N GLU A 176 -16.39 -6.72 1.28
CA GLU A 176 -17.28 -6.42 2.43
C GLU A 176 -16.55 -5.62 3.51
N ALA A 177 -15.32 -6.03 3.85
CA ALA A 177 -14.50 -5.32 4.82
C ALA A 177 -14.14 -3.92 4.33
N ILE A 178 -13.76 -3.80 3.04
CA ILE A 178 -13.42 -2.53 2.42
C ILE A 178 -14.62 -1.59 2.37
N ALA A 179 -15.81 -2.09 2.00
CA ALA A 179 -17.03 -1.28 1.97
C ALA A 179 -17.40 -0.72 3.35
N ARG A 180 -17.28 -1.54 4.40
CA ARG A 180 -17.50 -1.09 5.77
C ARG A 180 -16.45 -0.06 6.17
N LEU A 181 -15.18 -0.29 5.83
CA LEU A 181 -14.09 0.63 6.12
C LEU A 181 -14.31 1.98 5.43
N SER A 182 -14.56 1.99 4.12
CA SER A 182 -14.80 3.21 3.34
C SER A 182 -16.05 3.99 3.80
N GLY A 183 -17.04 3.30 4.39
CA GLY A 183 -18.21 3.94 4.97
C GLY A 183 -17.97 4.55 6.36
N LEU A 184 -16.89 4.19 7.03
CA LEU A 184 -16.57 4.64 8.39
C LEU A 184 -15.57 5.79 8.42
N VAL A 185 -14.64 5.84 7.47
CA VAL A 185 -13.56 6.84 7.46
C VAL A 185 -13.82 7.95 6.45
N ASN A 186 -13.27 9.13 6.69
CA ASN A 186 -13.38 10.29 5.79
C ASN A 186 -12.09 10.51 4.97
N VAL A 187 -11.26 9.49 4.85
CA VAL A 187 -10.01 9.50 4.07
C VAL A 187 -10.06 8.41 3.02
N PRO A 188 -9.39 8.59 1.86
CA PRO A 188 -9.34 7.57 0.82
C PRO A 188 -8.85 6.22 1.33
N VAL A 189 -9.50 5.16 0.85
CA VAL A 189 -9.15 3.76 1.15
C VAL A 189 -8.57 3.10 -0.09
N ILE A 190 -7.31 2.68 0.02
CA ILE A 190 -6.60 1.90 -1.00
C ILE A 190 -6.75 0.42 -0.63
N ALA A 191 -7.44 -0.35 -1.47
CA ALA A 191 -7.64 -1.78 -1.27
C ALA A 191 -6.43 -2.59 -1.74
N SER A 192 -5.96 -3.52 -0.93
CA SER A 192 -4.81 -4.40 -1.24
C SER A 192 -5.08 -5.84 -0.82
N GLY A 193 -4.50 -6.78 -1.59
CA GLY A 193 -4.62 -8.22 -1.35
C GLY A 193 -5.78 -8.87 -2.09
N GLY A 194 -5.48 -9.88 -2.95
CA GLY A 194 -6.46 -10.75 -3.57
C GLY A 194 -6.71 -10.58 -5.05
N ALA A 195 -6.26 -9.49 -5.69
CA ALA A 195 -6.47 -9.28 -7.12
C ALA A 195 -6.03 -10.48 -7.98
N GLY A 196 -6.91 -11.00 -8.84
CA GLY A 196 -6.63 -12.14 -9.71
C GLY A 196 -7.11 -11.95 -11.14
N LYS A 197 -8.27 -11.33 -11.35
CA LYS A 197 -8.93 -11.15 -12.65
C LYS A 197 -9.51 -9.73 -12.78
N LEU A 198 -9.87 -9.33 -14.00
CA LEU A 198 -10.43 -8.00 -14.28
C LEU A 198 -11.69 -7.68 -13.46
N ALA A 199 -12.57 -8.67 -13.27
CA ALA A 199 -13.78 -8.48 -12.49
C ALA A 199 -13.52 -8.11 -11.03
N ASP A 200 -12.41 -8.56 -10.43
CA ASP A 200 -12.07 -8.24 -9.04
C ASP A 200 -11.86 -6.73 -8.85
N PHE A 201 -11.24 -6.08 -9.85
CA PHE A 201 -11.06 -4.62 -9.84
C PHE A 201 -12.40 -3.88 -9.96
N ASN A 202 -13.33 -4.38 -10.78
CA ASN A 202 -14.66 -3.81 -10.85
C ASN A 202 -15.42 -3.98 -9.51
N GLU A 203 -15.33 -5.16 -8.92
CA GLU A 203 -16.02 -5.44 -7.65
C GLU A 203 -15.51 -4.58 -6.49
N VAL A 204 -14.20 -4.35 -6.40
CA VAL A 204 -13.63 -3.54 -5.30
C VAL A 204 -14.09 -2.08 -5.37
N PHE A 205 -14.29 -1.52 -6.57
CA PHE A 205 -14.81 -0.16 -6.72
C PHE A 205 -16.34 -0.10 -6.57
N THR A 206 -17.09 -1.09 -7.09
CA THR A 206 -18.55 -1.06 -7.08
C THR A 206 -19.14 -1.56 -5.76
N LYS A 207 -18.67 -2.71 -5.27
CA LYS A 207 -19.11 -3.33 -4.02
C LYS A 207 -18.27 -2.90 -2.83
N GLY A 208 -16.93 -2.90 -2.99
CA GLY A 208 -15.99 -2.51 -1.94
C GLY A 208 -15.93 -1.03 -1.67
N LYS A 209 -16.37 -0.17 -2.62
CA LYS A 209 -16.34 1.30 -2.48
C LYS A 209 -14.94 1.86 -2.20
N ALA A 210 -13.89 1.14 -2.61
CA ALA A 210 -12.53 1.62 -2.50
C ALA A 210 -12.30 2.84 -3.41
N ASP A 211 -11.41 3.73 -2.99
CA ASP A 211 -10.98 4.89 -3.80
C ASP A 211 -9.84 4.52 -4.75
N ALA A 212 -9.02 3.53 -4.37
CA ALA A 212 -7.97 2.98 -5.20
C ALA A 212 -7.79 1.47 -4.96
N ALA A 213 -7.19 0.79 -5.93
CA ALA A 213 -6.84 -0.64 -5.84
C ALA A 213 -5.35 -0.85 -6.11
N LEU A 214 -4.65 -1.45 -5.17
CA LEU A 214 -3.26 -1.85 -5.27
C LEU A 214 -3.17 -3.33 -5.63
N ALA A 215 -2.38 -3.64 -6.65
CA ALA A 215 -2.07 -5.01 -7.01
C ALA A 215 -0.60 -5.14 -7.42
N ALA A 216 0.01 -6.27 -7.13
CA ALA A 216 1.40 -6.57 -7.48
C ALA A 216 1.51 -7.82 -8.34
N GLY A 217 1.12 -8.98 -7.83
CA GLY A 217 1.35 -10.27 -8.47
C GLY A 217 0.78 -10.39 -9.88
N VAL A 218 -0.46 -9.92 -10.12
CA VAL A 218 -1.10 -9.99 -11.44
C VAL A 218 -0.34 -9.21 -12.50
N PHE A 219 0.32 -8.11 -12.12
CA PHE A 219 1.14 -7.28 -13.01
C PHE A 219 2.56 -7.81 -13.14
N HIS A 220 3.20 -8.20 -12.04
CA HIS A 220 4.57 -8.72 -12.05
C HIS A 220 4.70 -10.02 -12.86
N TYR A 221 3.71 -10.90 -12.76
CA TYR A 221 3.69 -12.16 -13.51
C TYR A 221 3.06 -12.04 -14.91
N GLY A 222 2.69 -10.83 -15.34
CA GLY A 222 2.15 -10.58 -16.68
C GLY A 222 0.78 -11.20 -16.94
N ARG A 223 0.02 -11.53 -15.89
CA ARG A 223 -1.34 -12.07 -16.03
C ARG A 223 -2.32 -11.01 -16.52
N LEU A 224 -2.14 -9.76 -16.06
CA LEU A 224 -2.89 -8.59 -16.49
C LEU A 224 -1.91 -7.43 -16.74
N THR A 225 -2.34 -6.48 -17.57
CA THR A 225 -1.68 -5.18 -17.69
C THR A 225 -2.56 -4.09 -17.06
N VAL A 226 -1.94 -2.98 -16.65
CA VAL A 226 -2.67 -1.81 -16.14
C VAL A 226 -3.68 -1.31 -17.19
N GLY A 227 -3.27 -1.23 -18.46
CA GLY A 227 -4.14 -0.82 -19.56
C GLY A 227 -5.37 -1.71 -19.72
N GLN A 228 -5.24 -3.04 -19.58
CA GLN A 228 -6.38 -3.97 -19.62
C GLN A 228 -7.35 -3.71 -18.47
N VAL A 229 -6.84 -3.50 -17.25
CA VAL A 229 -7.68 -3.18 -16.08
C VAL A 229 -8.42 -1.87 -16.31
N LYS A 230 -7.74 -0.81 -16.71
CA LYS A 230 -8.37 0.50 -16.97
C LYS A 230 -9.41 0.44 -18.09
N ALA A 231 -9.11 -0.26 -19.19
CA ALA A 231 -10.08 -0.45 -20.27
C ALA A 231 -11.33 -1.17 -19.80
N TYR A 232 -11.17 -2.25 -19.02
CA TYR A 232 -12.29 -3.01 -18.46
C TYR A 232 -13.12 -2.15 -17.50
N LEU A 233 -12.50 -1.37 -16.61
CA LEU A 233 -13.19 -0.46 -15.69
C LEU A 233 -14.01 0.59 -16.43
N ARG A 234 -13.45 1.23 -17.48
CA ARG A 234 -14.18 2.19 -18.33
C ARG A 234 -15.41 1.56 -19.01
N GLN A 235 -15.28 0.33 -19.53
CA GLN A 235 -16.38 -0.41 -20.14
C GLN A 235 -17.51 -0.70 -19.14
N ASN A 236 -17.20 -0.79 -17.85
CA ASN A 236 -18.15 -0.99 -16.77
C ASN A 236 -18.60 0.31 -16.08
N GLY A 237 -18.34 1.48 -16.69
CA GLY A 237 -18.80 2.77 -16.20
C GLY A 237 -18.00 3.35 -15.02
N ILE A 238 -16.83 2.79 -14.72
CA ILE A 238 -15.96 3.32 -13.67
C ILE A 238 -14.98 4.32 -14.28
N THR A 239 -14.99 5.55 -13.75
CA THR A 239 -14.04 6.59 -14.15
C THR A 239 -12.65 6.25 -13.63
N VAL A 240 -11.68 6.20 -14.52
CA VAL A 240 -10.26 5.99 -14.19
C VAL A 240 -9.41 7.05 -14.89
N ARG A 241 -8.30 7.41 -14.24
CA ARG A 241 -7.33 8.35 -14.82
C ARG A 241 -6.86 7.86 -16.21
N GLY A 242 -6.64 8.81 -17.11
CA GLY A 242 -6.30 8.55 -18.52
C GLY A 242 -4.88 8.04 -18.74
#